data_cc36ac909f03463e6d20ec9b0aeae981
#
_entry.id   cc36ac909f03463e6d20ec9b0aeae981
#
_cell.length_a   1.000
_cell.length_b   1.000
_cell.length_c   1.000
_cell.angle_alpha   90.00
_cell.angle_beta   90.00
_cell.angle_gamma   90.00
#
_symmetry.space_group_name_H-M   'P 1'
#
loop_
_entity.id
_entity.type
_entity.pdbx_description
1 polymer ?
#
loop_
_entity_poly.entity_id
_entity_poly.type
_entity_poly.pdbx_seq_one_letter_code
_entity_poly.pdbx_strand_id
1 'polypeptide(L)'
;MKTIRVVAAVIQAENAEGKPMIFATQRGYGEMKDGWEFPGGKIEKGEIPEEALKREIIEELETEIEVLEYIDTIEYDYPTFHLSMECFFAKIIKGDLVLKEHEAARWLTEEELYSVEWLPADISLVEKIKRTL
;
A
#
# COMPACT_ATOMS: atom_id res chain seq x y z
N MET A 1 10.58 -8.88 20.54
CA MET A 1 9.67 -9.09 19.39
C MET A 1 10.39 -8.70 18.10
N LYS A 2 10.24 -9.52 17.06
CA LYS A 2 10.90 -9.27 15.78
C LYS A 2 10.30 -8.06 15.09
N THR A 3 11.15 -7.21 14.51
CA THR A 3 10.70 -6.09 13.69
C THR A 3 10.76 -6.47 12.21
N ILE A 4 9.65 -6.26 11.52
CA ILE A 4 9.57 -6.47 10.07
C ILE A 4 9.47 -5.12 9.41
N ARG A 5 10.44 -4.78 8.56
CA ARG A 5 10.47 -3.52 7.82
C ARG A 5 9.87 -3.71 6.44
N VAL A 6 8.84 -2.93 6.15
CA VAL A 6 8.13 -2.98 4.86
C VAL A 6 7.98 -1.59 4.28
N VAL A 7 7.63 -1.55 3.00
CA VAL A 7 7.27 -0.32 2.29
C VAL A 7 5.87 -0.47 1.76
N ALA A 8 5.16 0.65 1.63
CA ALA A 8 3.79 0.67 1.09
C ALA A 8 3.61 1.85 0.15
N ALA A 9 2.88 1.62 -0.93
CA ALA A 9 2.58 2.64 -1.93
C ALA A 9 1.13 3.09 -1.83
N VAL A 10 0.93 4.39 -1.68
CA VAL A 10 -0.38 5.01 -1.88
C VAL A 10 -0.41 5.45 -3.35
N ILE A 11 -0.84 4.55 -4.22
CA ILE A 11 -0.90 4.81 -5.66
C ILE A 11 -2.11 5.69 -5.93
N GLN A 12 -1.87 6.84 -6.53
CA GLN A 12 -2.90 7.85 -6.79
C GLN A 12 -3.28 7.89 -8.27
N ALA A 13 -4.57 8.15 -8.53
CA ALA A 13 -5.08 8.40 -9.86
C ALA A 13 -6.32 9.28 -9.73
N GLU A 14 -6.88 9.69 -10.85
CA GLU A 14 -8.13 10.44 -10.87
C GLU A 14 -9.19 9.64 -11.61
N ASN A 15 -10.44 9.70 -11.14
CA ASN A 15 -11.54 9.06 -11.85
C ASN A 15 -11.98 9.92 -13.05
N ALA A 16 -13.00 9.47 -13.78
CA ALA A 16 -13.50 10.18 -14.97
C ALA A 16 -13.99 11.61 -14.67
N GLU A 17 -14.32 11.89 -13.41
CA GLU A 17 -14.80 13.20 -12.97
C GLU A 17 -13.67 14.07 -12.39
N GLY A 18 -12.42 13.58 -12.45
CA GLY A 18 -11.28 14.30 -11.90
C GLY A 18 -11.11 14.16 -10.40
N LYS A 19 -11.86 13.28 -9.74
CA LYS A 19 -11.73 13.05 -8.30
C LYS A 19 -10.52 12.17 -8.00
N PRO A 20 -9.72 12.54 -6.98
CA PRO A 20 -8.58 11.69 -6.57
C PRO A 20 -9.06 10.34 -6.04
N MET A 21 -8.32 9.30 -6.39
CA MET A 21 -8.54 7.94 -5.90
C MET A 21 -7.23 7.36 -5.45
N ILE A 22 -7.30 6.40 -4.52
CA ILE A 22 -6.15 5.61 -4.11
C ILE A 22 -6.43 4.13 -4.34
N PHE A 23 -5.38 3.35 -4.62
CA PHE A 23 -5.48 1.93 -4.92
C PHE A 23 -5.31 1.10 -3.65
N ALA A 24 -6.26 0.22 -3.36
CA ALA A 24 -6.25 -0.67 -2.21
C ALA A 24 -6.33 -2.12 -2.68
N THR A 25 -5.66 -3.02 -1.97
CA THR A 25 -5.65 -4.45 -2.30
C THR A 25 -6.11 -5.28 -1.12
N GLN A 26 -6.76 -6.41 -1.40
CA GLN A 26 -7.21 -7.34 -0.38
C GLN A 26 -6.26 -8.54 -0.36
N ARG A 27 -5.71 -8.82 0.83
CA ARG A 27 -4.76 -9.90 1.00
C ARG A 27 -5.41 -11.26 0.75
N GLY A 28 -4.81 -12.06 -0.12
CA GLY A 28 -5.37 -13.35 -0.55
C GLY A 28 -4.91 -14.57 0.23
N TYR A 29 -3.98 -14.42 1.18
CA TYR A 29 -3.43 -15.55 1.93
C TYR A 29 -2.83 -15.11 3.26
N GLY A 30 -2.45 -16.09 4.08
CA GLY A 30 -1.75 -15.84 5.34
C GLY A 30 -2.69 -15.54 6.50
N GLU A 31 -2.11 -15.16 7.64
CA GLU A 31 -2.86 -14.92 8.88
C GLU A 31 -3.85 -13.77 8.78
N MET A 32 -3.53 -12.78 7.95
CA MET A 32 -4.38 -11.60 7.81
C MET A 32 -5.14 -11.60 6.49
N LYS A 33 -5.47 -12.81 6.01
CA LYS A 33 -6.26 -12.99 4.79
C LYS A 33 -7.56 -12.19 4.86
N ASP A 34 -7.97 -11.65 3.73
CA ASP A 34 -9.17 -10.82 3.54
C ASP A 34 -9.04 -9.40 4.08
N GLY A 35 -7.97 -9.07 4.80
CA GLY A 35 -7.72 -7.70 5.22
C GLY A 35 -7.28 -6.83 4.05
N TRP A 36 -7.69 -5.58 4.05
CA TRP A 36 -7.31 -4.62 3.01
C TRP A 36 -6.05 -3.85 3.41
N GLU A 37 -5.21 -3.57 2.44
CA GLU A 37 -3.93 -2.92 2.66
C GLU A 37 -3.49 -2.14 1.44
N PHE A 38 -2.50 -1.27 1.61
CA PHE A 38 -1.81 -0.65 0.49
C PHE A 38 -0.77 -1.63 -0.04
N PRO A 39 -0.58 -1.70 -1.37
CA PRO A 39 0.39 -2.64 -1.94
C PRO A 39 1.82 -2.27 -1.56
N GLY A 40 2.67 -3.28 -1.41
CA GLY A 40 4.06 -3.13 -1.03
C GLY A 40 4.61 -4.45 -0.54
N GLY A 41 5.66 -4.40 0.26
CA GLY A 41 6.25 -5.61 0.80
C GLY A 41 7.52 -5.34 1.58
N LYS A 42 8.27 -6.41 1.87
CA LYS A 42 9.45 -6.34 2.71
C LYS A 42 10.63 -5.65 2.01
N ILE A 43 11.36 -4.85 2.78
CA ILE A 43 12.63 -4.28 2.33
C ILE A 43 13.68 -5.37 2.48
N GLU A 44 14.40 -5.66 1.41
CA GLU A 44 15.48 -6.64 1.43
C GLU A 44 16.80 -5.99 1.84
N LYS A 45 17.72 -6.82 2.33
CA LYS A 45 19.02 -6.35 2.78
C LYS A 45 19.72 -5.57 1.66
N GLY A 46 20.18 -4.37 2.00
CA GLY A 46 20.90 -3.53 1.05
C GLY A 46 20.04 -2.66 0.15
N GLU A 47 18.72 -2.83 0.22
CA GLU A 47 17.81 -1.98 -0.55
C GLU A 47 17.49 -0.69 0.18
N ILE A 48 17.37 0.41 -0.55
CA ILE A 48 16.73 1.61 0.00
C ILE A 48 15.21 1.46 -0.17
N PRO A 49 14.41 2.11 0.69
CA PRO A 49 12.95 1.93 0.66
C PRO A 49 12.30 2.15 -0.70
N GLU A 50 12.67 3.20 -1.42
CA GLU A 50 12.09 3.52 -2.72
C GLU A 50 12.34 2.42 -3.76
N GLU A 51 13.55 1.83 -3.76
CA GLU A 51 13.87 0.74 -4.68
C GLU A 51 13.12 -0.54 -4.32
N ALA A 52 12.99 -0.81 -3.01
CA ALA A 52 12.21 -1.95 -2.53
C ALA A 52 10.77 -1.83 -2.99
N LEU A 53 10.20 -0.61 -2.89
CA LEU A 53 8.81 -0.38 -3.28
C LEU A 53 8.61 -0.62 -4.78
N LYS A 54 9.48 -0.08 -5.61
CA LYS A 54 9.40 -0.30 -7.06
C LYS A 54 9.45 -1.79 -7.40
N ARG A 55 10.37 -2.53 -6.77
CA ARG A 55 10.52 -3.96 -6.98
C ARG A 55 9.26 -4.73 -6.57
N GLU A 56 8.73 -4.42 -5.39
CA GLU A 56 7.53 -5.10 -4.88
C GLU A 56 6.32 -4.88 -5.79
N ILE A 57 6.12 -3.68 -6.29
CA ILE A 57 4.99 -3.39 -7.17
C ILE A 57 5.14 -4.11 -8.51
N ILE A 58 6.35 -4.25 -9.03
CA ILE A 58 6.59 -5.04 -10.24
C ILE A 58 6.28 -6.51 -9.98
N GLU A 59 6.77 -7.05 -8.85
CA GLU A 59 6.56 -8.47 -8.52
C GLU A 59 5.10 -8.81 -8.28
N GLU A 60 4.37 -7.96 -7.56
CA GLU A 60 3.00 -8.24 -7.15
C GLU A 60 1.94 -7.81 -8.17
N LEU A 61 2.19 -6.76 -8.92
CA LEU A 61 1.17 -6.14 -9.78
C LEU A 61 1.61 -5.98 -11.24
N GLU A 62 2.82 -6.40 -11.59
CA GLU A 62 3.38 -6.23 -12.94
C GLU A 62 3.27 -4.79 -13.43
N THR A 63 3.49 -3.84 -12.51
CA THR A 63 3.29 -2.42 -12.78
C THR A 63 4.52 -1.64 -12.34
N GLU A 64 4.93 -0.70 -13.19
CA GLU A 64 6.03 0.21 -12.89
C GLU A 64 5.45 1.52 -12.35
N ILE A 65 5.96 1.95 -11.20
CA ILE A 65 5.52 3.19 -10.56
C ILE A 65 6.66 4.19 -10.44
N GLU A 66 6.28 5.45 -10.35
CA GLU A 66 7.17 6.51 -9.88
C GLU A 66 6.86 6.72 -8.41
N VAL A 67 7.89 6.61 -7.55
CA VAL A 67 7.74 6.87 -6.13
C VAL A 67 7.82 8.39 -5.92
N LEU A 68 6.80 8.94 -5.28
CA LEU A 68 6.66 10.36 -5.04
C LEU A 68 7.03 10.69 -3.58
N GLU A 69 6.29 11.59 -2.95
CA GLU A 69 6.61 12.07 -1.60
C GLU A 69 6.52 10.99 -0.52
N TYR A 70 7.47 11.00 0.39
CA TYR A 70 7.40 10.22 1.62
C TYR A 70 6.25 10.76 2.48
N ILE A 71 5.42 9.86 3.00
CA ILE A 71 4.28 10.24 3.85
C ILE A 71 4.65 10.16 5.32
N ASP A 72 5.03 8.98 5.79
CA ASP A 72 5.36 8.72 7.18
C ASP A 72 5.79 7.26 7.32
N THR A 73 6.33 6.92 8.48
CA THR A 73 6.61 5.53 8.85
C THR A 73 5.62 5.12 9.91
N ILE A 74 4.80 4.12 9.61
CA ILE A 74 3.80 3.61 10.54
C ILE A 74 4.42 2.50 11.36
N GLU A 75 4.38 2.64 12.71
CA GLU A 75 4.85 1.62 13.63
C GLU A 75 3.64 0.95 14.27
N TYR A 76 3.58 -0.37 14.23
CA TYR A 76 2.45 -1.09 14.79
C TYR A 76 2.88 -2.44 15.37
N ASP A 77 2.41 -2.73 16.59
CA ASP A 77 2.66 -4.02 17.24
C ASP A 77 1.54 -5.00 16.97
N TYR A 78 1.80 -5.96 16.07
CA TYR A 78 0.93 -7.12 15.89
C TYR A 78 1.27 -8.15 16.97
N PRO A 79 0.41 -9.13 17.25
CA PRO A 79 0.66 -10.07 18.37
C PRO A 79 2.02 -10.76 18.33
N THR A 80 2.55 -11.09 17.15
CA THR A 80 3.79 -11.87 17.01
C THR A 80 4.97 -11.08 16.45
N PHE A 81 4.77 -9.83 16.05
CA PHE A 81 5.86 -9.02 15.48
C PHE A 81 5.54 -7.54 15.52
N HIS A 82 6.60 -6.73 15.43
CA HIS A 82 6.47 -5.28 15.27
C HIS A 82 6.60 -4.93 13.78
N LEU A 83 5.64 -4.19 13.26
CA LEU A 83 5.68 -3.71 11.88
C LEU A 83 6.22 -2.28 11.81
N SER A 84 7.19 -2.06 10.94
CA SER A 84 7.68 -0.72 10.61
C SER A 84 7.47 -0.52 9.12
N MET A 85 6.49 0.32 8.76
CA MET A 85 6.04 0.49 7.38
C MET A 85 6.31 1.90 6.87
N GLU A 86 7.26 2.01 5.95
CA GLU A 86 7.60 3.29 5.32
C GLU A 86 6.67 3.51 4.13
N CYS A 87 5.94 4.62 4.13
CA CYS A 87 4.83 4.87 3.20
C CYS A 87 5.13 6.04 2.29
N PHE A 88 4.83 5.86 1.00
CA PHE A 88 5.09 6.86 -0.05
C PHE A 88 3.88 7.00 -0.94
N PHE A 89 3.64 8.22 -1.43
CA PHE A 89 2.75 8.41 -2.57
C PHE A 89 3.45 7.88 -3.82
N ALA A 90 2.67 7.41 -4.77
CA ALA A 90 3.19 6.87 -6.02
C ALA A 90 2.18 7.08 -7.14
N LYS A 91 2.68 7.02 -8.38
CA LYS A 91 1.81 7.02 -9.56
C LYS A 91 2.27 5.97 -10.54
N ILE A 92 1.35 5.49 -11.36
CA ILE A 92 1.64 4.47 -12.36
C ILE A 92 2.35 5.11 -13.56
N ILE A 93 3.47 4.51 -13.97
CA ILE A 93 4.16 4.90 -15.20
C ILE A 93 3.75 3.95 -16.31
N LYS A 94 3.68 2.65 -16.02
CA LYS A 94 3.40 1.62 -17.02
C LYS A 94 2.84 0.38 -16.33
N GLY A 95 1.86 -0.27 -16.96
CA GLY A 95 1.29 -1.52 -16.47
C GLY A 95 -0.18 -1.37 -16.13
N ASP A 96 -0.84 -2.52 -15.89
CA ASP A 96 -2.29 -2.58 -15.74
C ASP A 96 -2.76 -3.06 -14.36
N LEU A 97 -1.89 -3.06 -13.37
CA LEU A 97 -2.21 -3.53 -12.00
C LEU A 97 -2.77 -4.95 -12.01
N VAL A 98 -1.97 -5.88 -12.52
CA VAL A 98 -2.34 -7.30 -12.58
C VAL A 98 -2.21 -7.92 -11.19
N LEU A 99 -3.31 -8.47 -10.67
CA LEU A 99 -3.30 -9.10 -9.34
C LEU A 99 -2.70 -10.49 -9.41
N LYS A 100 -1.52 -10.67 -8.81
CA LYS A 100 -0.83 -11.97 -8.80
C LYS A 100 -1.04 -12.71 -7.48
N GLU A 101 -1.12 -11.98 -6.36
CA GLU A 101 -1.22 -12.57 -5.04
C GLU A 101 -2.43 -12.08 -4.24
N HIS A 102 -3.08 -11.01 -4.68
CA HIS A 102 -4.23 -10.43 -3.99
C HIS A 102 -5.51 -11.03 -4.52
N GLU A 103 -6.52 -11.17 -3.66
CA GLU A 103 -7.81 -11.71 -4.09
C GLU A 103 -8.73 -10.65 -4.68
N ALA A 104 -8.51 -9.37 -4.37
CA ALA A 104 -9.32 -8.28 -4.91
C ALA A 104 -8.54 -6.96 -4.82
N ALA A 105 -9.03 -5.97 -5.56
CA ALA A 105 -8.49 -4.62 -5.51
C ALA A 105 -9.58 -3.61 -5.83
N ARG A 106 -9.45 -2.39 -5.30
CA ARG A 106 -10.40 -1.31 -5.56
C ARG A 106 -9.67 0.02 -5.62
N TRP A 107 -10.16 0.91 -6.48
CA TRP A 107 -9.83 2.33 -6.41
C TRP A 107 -10.85 2.98 -5.47
N LEU A 108 -10.38 3.73 -4.49
CA LEU A 108 -11.23 4.35 -3.48
C LEU A 108 -11.10 5.87 -3.54
N THR A 109 -12.24 6.55 -3.63
CA THR A 109 -12.31 8.00 -3.47
C THR A 109 -12.33 8.32 -1.97
N GLU A 110 -12.25 9.60 -1.59
CA GLU A 110 -12.30 10.02 -0.19
C GLU A 110 -13.53 9.46 0.53
N GLU A 111 -14.69 9.52 -0.12
CA GLU A 111 -15.93 9.04 0.48
C GLU A 111 -15.96 7.52 0.68
N GLU A 112 -15.11 6.81 -0.04
CA GLU A 112 -15.08 5.33 0.01
C GLU A 112 -13.97 4.77 0.88
N LEU A 113 -13.12 5.63 1.47
CA LEU A 113 -11.95 5.18 2.23
C LEU A 113 -12.26 4.15 3.31
N TYR A 114 -13.41 4.27 3.97
CA TYR A 114 -13.80 3.34 5.03
C TYR A 114 -14.79 2.28 4.58
N SER A 115 -14.93 2.08 3.28
CA SER A 115 -15.81 1.05 2.73
C SER A 115 -15.18 -0.35 2.72
N VAL A 116 -13.91 -0.46 3.07
CA VAL A 116 -13.18 -1.73 3.16
C VAL A 116 -12.63 -1.94 4.56
N GLU A 117 -12.37 -3.21 4.91
CA GLU A 117 -11.83 -3.60 6.21
C GLU A 117 -10.31 -3.51 6.20
N TRP A 118 -9.77 -2.33 6.46
CA TRP A 118 -8.32 -2.12 6.50
C TRP A 118 -7.66 -2.91 7.62
N LEU A 119 -6.45 -3.41 7.36
CA LEU A 119 -5.60 -3.94 8.42
C LEU A 119 -5.22 -2.80 9.38
N PRO A 120 -4.97 -3.10 10.67
CA PRO A 120 -4.71 -2.06 11.69
C PRO A 120 -3.64 -1.03 11.32
N ALA A 121 -2.49 -1.47 10.82
CA ALA A 121 -1.43 -0.54 10.43
C ALA A 121 -1.87 0.36 9.27
N ASP A 122 -2.65 -0.19 8.35
CA ASP A 122 -3.10 0.54 7.16
C ASP A 122 -4.17 1.58 7.51
N ILE A 123 -4.99 1.33 8.52
CA ILE A 123 -5.94 2.34 9.03
C ILE A 123 -5.18 3.58 9.47
N SER A 124 -4.04 3.41 10.13
CA SER A 124 -3.23 4.54 10.57
C SER A 124 -2.76 5.39 9.38
N LEU A 125 -2.42 4.72 8.27
CA LEU A 125 -2.01 5.43 7.06
C LEU A 125 -3.20 6.15 6.41
N VAL A 126 -4.37 5.51 6.36
CA VAL A 126 -5.59 6.12 5.84
C VAL A 126 -5.90 7.41 6.61
N GLU A 127 -5.78 7.39 7.94
CA GLU A 127 -6.02 8.57 8.77
C GLU A 127 -5.07 9.71 8.44
N LYS A 128 -3.84 9.40 8.04
CA LYS A 128 -2.85 10.43 7.68
C LYS A 128 -3.11 11.04 6.31
N ILE A 129 -3.60 10.26 5.35
CA ILE A 129 -3.73 10.71 3.96
C ILE A 129 -5.12 11.24 3.61
N LYS A 130 -6.14 10.95 4.41
CA LYS A 130 -7.52 11.33 4.07
C LYS A 130 -7.71 12.82 3.80
N ARG A 131 -6.88 13.66 4.41
CA ARG A 131 -6.96 15.10 4.22
C ARG A 131 -6.30 15.59 2.92
N THR A 132 -5.58 14.71 2.23
CA THR A 132 -4.90 15.06 0.98
C THR A 132 -5.73 14.70 -0.25
N LEU A 133 -6.84 14.04 -0.05
CA LEU A 133 -7.73 13.62 -1.14
C LEU A 133 -8.82 14.64 -1.44
#